data_4dd76c18f93556e09d8953a319be59d1
#
_entry.id   4dd76c18f93556e09d8953a319be59d1
#
_cell.length_a   1.000
_cell.length_b   1.000
_cell.length_c   1.000
_cell.angle_alpha   90.00
_cell.angle_beta   90.00
_cell.angle_gamma   90.00
#
_symmetry.space_group_name_H-M   'P 1'
#
loop_
_entity.id
_entity.type
_entity.pdbx_description
1 polymer ?
#
loop_
_entity_poly.entity_id
_entity_poly.type
_entity_poly.pdbx_seq_one_letter_code
_entity_poly.pdbx_strand_id
1 'polypeptide(L)'
;MFNKDIGIDLGTANVLIYIKGQGIVLNEPSVVAIDLDTKKPLAVGTEAREMLGRTPGQVTAIRPMKDGVIADFETTEVMLNYFIKKVNGKSFFSRPRILICCPSNITQVEKNALVEAAERTGAKKVFLEEEPKVAAIGAGMDISKPSGNMVIDIGGGTTDIAILSLGGIVNSASIRIAGNAFDNDIVKYIKDKYKLLVGDRTAEDIKITIGTVFPGSRNEKMEVRGRDLVTGLPHSITITSDEVEEALRESIYTIVHAAKGILEQTPPELSADIIDKGIVLTGGGSMIDGFSQLLSQELKVPVFIAESPLTCVAEGTGVLLDNIHLINGRL
;
A
#
# COMPACT_ATOMS: atom_id res chain seq x y z
N MET A 1 23.13 24.96 6.42
CA MET A 1 22.06 24.03 6.82
C MET A 1 21.51 23.41 5.54
N PHE A 2 21.76 22.15 5.30
CA PHE A 2 21.30 21.49 4.06
C PHE A 2 19.79 21.24 4.15
N ASN A 3 19.04 21.64 3.12
CA ASN A 3 17.66 21.24 2.99
C ASN A 3 17.58 19.71 2.93
N LYS A 4 16.71 19.13 3.74
CA LYS A 4 16.47 17.68 3.68
C LYS A 4 15.70 17.35 2.42
N ASP A 5 16.07 16.28 1.74
CA ASP A 5 15.26 15.67 0.70
C ASP A 5 14.49 14.52 1.33
N ILE A 6 13.18 14.53 1.14
CA ILE A 6 12.23 13.63 1.80
C ILE A 6 11.48 12.85 0.74
N GLY A 7 11.53 11.52 0.82
CA GLY A 7 10.65 10.62 0.07
C GLY A 7 9.48 10.20 0.95
N ILE A 8 8.28 10.23 0.41
CA ILE A 8 7.06 9.83 1.10
C ILE A 8 6.34 8.77 0.27
N ASP A 9 6.25 7.58 0.83
CA ASP A 9 5.26 6.60 0.44
C ASP A 9 3.97 6.90 1.21
N LEU A 10 2.99 7.47 0.53
CA LEU A 10 1.72 7.89 1.10
C LEU A 10 0.65 6.80 0.87
N GLY A 11 0.85 5.65 1.49
CA GLY A 11 -0.02 4.50 1.30
C GLY A 11 -1.38 4.63 2.02
N THR A 12 -2.35 3.86 1.55
CA THR A 12 -3.69 3.75 2.17
C THR A 12 -3.63 3.17 3.60
N ALA A 13 -2.72 2.23 3.86
CA ALA A 13 -2.58 1.58 5.16
C ALA A 13 -1.54 2.27 6.05
N ASN A 14 -0.37 2.56 5.51
CA ASN A 14 0.75 3.16 6.22
C ASN A 14 1.37 4.31 5.41
N VAL A 15 1.98 5.25 6.11
CA VAL A 15 2.88 6.27 5.56
C VAL A 15 4.30 5.91 5.94
N LEU A 16 5.18 5.79 4.95
CA LEU A 16 6.62 5.66 5.19
C LEU A 16 7.34 6.92 4.73
N ILE A 17 8.30 7.38 5.52
CA ILE A 17 9.14 8.52 5.17
C ILE A 17 10.60 8.11 5.14
N TYR A 18 11.21 8.37 4.01
CA TYR A 18 12.64 8.24 3.77
C TYR A 18 13.30 9.62 3.78
N ILE A 19 14.43 9.76 4.46
CA ILE A 19 15.27 10.97 4.40
C ILE A 19 16.59 10.61 3.74
N LYS A 20 16.97 11.37 2.72
CA LYS A 20 18.27 11.22 2.04
C LYS A 20 19.42 11.17 3.04
N GLY A 21 20.19 10.09 3.00
CA GLY A 21 21.33 9.84 3.89
C GLY A 21 21.00 9.33 5.31
N GLN A 22 19.71 9.12 5.63
CA GLN A 22 19.27 8.57 6.91
C GLN A 22 18.45 7.27 6.76
N GLY A 23 17.96 6.97 5.55
CA GLY A 23 17.10 5.83 5.32
C GLY A 23 15.64 6.10 5.73
N ILE A 24 14.88 5.05 5.98
CA ILE A 24 13.49 5.13 6.45
C ILE A 24 13.49 5.57 7.91
N VAL A 25 12.90 6.72 8.18
CA VAL A 25 12.88 7.36 9.51
C VAL A 25 11.50 7.35 10.16
N LEU A 26 10.46 7.00 9.38
CA LEU A 26 9.09 6.90 9.87
C LEU A 26 8.35 5.78 9.12
N ASN A 27 7.61 4.98 9.88
CA ASN A 27 6.63 4.02 9.38
C ASN A 27 5.45 4.05 10.36
N GLU A 28 4.35 4.68 9.94
CA GLU A 28 3.19 4.93 10.79
C GLU A 28 1.89 4.64 10.01
N PRO A 29 0.85 4.14 10.68
CA PRO A 29 -0.47 3.96 10.07
C PRO A 29 -1.06 5.25 9.51
N SER A 30 -1.72 5.17 8.36
CA SER A 30 -2.48 6.28 7.74
C SER A 30 -3.83 6.47 8.44
N VAL A 31 -3.79 6.85 9.73
CA VAL A 31 -4.98 7.02 10.57
C VAL A 31 -4.87 8.33 11.35
N VAL A 32 -6.00 9.02 11.49
CA VAL A 32 -6.13 10.23 12.29
C VAL A 32 -7.38 10.12 13.17
N ALA A 33 -7.25 10.37 14.46
CA ALA A 33 -8.37 10.50 15.38
C ALA A 33 -8.73 11.99 15.52
N ILE A 34 -10.01 12.31 15.35
CA ILE A 34 -10.53 13.67 15.31
C ILE A 34 -11.65 13.81 16.35
N ASP A 35 -11.62 14.90 17.08
CA ASP A 35 -12.75 15.36 17.88
C ASP A 35 -13.83 15.93 16.95
N LEU A 36 -15.04 15.39 17.02
CA LEU A 36 -16.13 15.75 16.11
C LEU A 36 -16.69 17.15 16.34
N ASP A 37 -16.60 17.66 17.56
CA ASP A 37 -17.13 18.98 17.91
C ASP A 37 -16.16 20.08 17.51
N THR A 38 -14.87 19.89 17.82
CA THR A 38 -13.83 20.90 17.57
C THR A 38 -13.13 20.76 16.23
N LYS A 39 -13.32 19.61 15.54
CA LYS A 39 -12.59 19.22 14.31
C LYS A 39 -11.06 19.18 14.48
N LYS A 40 -10.56 19.12 15.69
CA LYS A 40 -9.13 19.06 15.96
C LYS A 40 -8.61 17.62 15.99
N PRO A 41 -7.40 17.38 15.47
CA PRO A 41 -6.76 16.09 15.58
C PRO A 41 -6.39 15.82 17.05
N LEU A 42 -6.74 14.63 17.53
CA LEU A 42 -6.41 14.14 18.88
C LEU A 42 -5.19 13.22 18.84
N ALA A 43 -5.09 12.38 17.82
CA ALA A 43 -3.98 11.46 17.61
C ALA A 43 -3.75 11.22 16.11
N VAL A 44 -2.53 10.82 15.75
CA VAL A 44 -2.13 10.50 14.38
C VAL A 44 -1.23 9.27 14.39
N GLY A 45 -1.37 8.40 13.39
CA GLY A 45 -0.53 7.22 13.25
C GLY A 45 -0.92 6.10 14.22
N THR A 46 0.06 5.52 14.88
CA THR A 46 -0.10 4.36 15.78
C THR A 46 -1.12 4.62 16.88
N GLU A 47 -1.06 5.77 17.53
CA GLU A 47 -2.01 6.14 18.59
C GLU A 47 -3.46 6.21 18.06
N ALA A 48 -3.66 6.79 16.88
CA ALA A 48 -4.97 6.86 16.25
C ALA A 48 -5.47 5.47 15.81
N ARG A 49 -4.58 4.59 15.35
CA ARG A 49 -4.94 3.20 14.98
C ARG A 49 -5.48 2.41 16.17
N GLU A 50 -4.94 2.62 17.37
CA GLU A 50 -5.44 1.97 18.58
C GLU A 50 -6.87 2.36 18.92
N MET A 51 -7.31 3.53 18.47
CA MET A 51 -8.65 4.08 18.67
C MET A 51 -9.69 3.54 17.67
N LEU A 52 -9.27 2.95 16.53
CA LEU A 52 -10.19 2.43 15.51
C LEU A 52 -11.17 1.41 16.14
N GLY A 53 -12.48 1.66 15.95
CA GLY A 53 -13.57 0.82 16.47
C GLY A 53 -13.74 0.86 18.00
N ARG A 54 -13.06 1.78 18.71
CA ARG A 54 -13.07 1.89 20.17
C ARG A 54 -13.36 3.32 20.68
N THR A 55 -13.71 4.22 19.79
CA THR A 55 -13.96 5.62 20.13
C THR A 55 -15.36 5.85 20.72
N PRO A 56 -15.50 6.74 21.72
CA PRO A 56 -16.81 7.25 22.12
C PRO A 56 -17.40 8.12 21.02
N GLY A 57 -18.71 8.39 21.07
CA GLY A 57 -19.43 9.09 20.01
C GLY A 57 -18.94 10.50 19.63
N GLN A 58 -18.11 11.12 20.47
CA GLN A 58 -17.51 12.44 20.23
C GLN A 58 -16.17 12.38 19.49
N VAL A 59 -15.57 11.19 19.34
CA VAL A 59 -14.28 10.97 18.68
C VAL A 59 -14.47 10.00 17.53
N THR A 60 -13.87 10.31 16.40
CA THR A 60 -13.80 9.38 15.27
C THR A 60 -12.36 9.17 14.86
N ALA A 61 -11.99 7.91 14.58
CA ALA A 61 -10.72 7.57 13.95
C ALA A 61 -10.99 7.22 12.50
N ILE A 62 -10.36 7.93 11.57
CA ILE A 62 -10.57 7.81 10.13
C ILE A 62 -9.26 7.55 9.39
N ARG A 63 -9.38 6.90 8.24
CA ARG A 63 -8.31 6.74 7.26
C ARG A 63 -8.48 7.79 6.18
N PRO A 64 -7.63 8.84 6.12
CA PRO A 64 -7.79 9.94 5.17
C PRO A 64 -7.43 9.54 3.74
N MET A 65 -6.68 8.43 3.59
CA MET A 65 -6.36 7.82 2.31
C MET A 65 -7.25 6.60 2.07
N LYS A 66 -7.80 6.49 0.88
CA LYS A 66 -8.61 5.35 0.47
C LYS A 66 -8.29 4.98 -0.98
N ASP A 67 -8.09 3.69 -1.22
CA ASP A 67 -7.85 3.17 -2.59
C ASP A 67 -6.74 3.95 -3.34
N GLY A 68 -5.65 4.28 -2.63
CA GLY A 68 -4.49 5.00 -3.16
C GLY A 68 -4.68 6.51 -3.36
N VAL A 69 -5.85 7.07 -3.04
CA VAL A 69 -6.16 8.49 -3.25
C VAL A 69 -6.60 9.19 -1.96
N ILE A 70 -6.56 10.52 -1.98
CA ILE A 70 -7.05 11.33 -0.86
C ILE A 70 -8.59 11.23 -0.81
N ALA A 71 -9.12 10.65 0.28
CA ALA A 71 -10.55 10.61 0.58
C ALA A 71 -11.00 11.83 1.41
N ASP A 72 -10.11 12.34 2.26
CA ASP A 72 -10.34 13.54 3.07
C ASP A 72 -9.11 14.43 3.04
N PHE A 73 -9.24 15.58 2.36
CA PHE A 73 -8.11 16.48 2.11
C PHE A 73 -7.57 17.13 3.38
N GLU A 74 -8.46 17.67 4.21
CA GLU A 74 -8.06 18.39 5.43
C GLU A 74 -7.35 17.45 6.41
N THR A 75 -7.89 16.25 6.57
CA THR A 75 -7.28 15.24 7.44
C THR A 75 -5.95 14.72 6.88
N THR A 76 -5.83 14.57 5.54
CA THR A 76 -4.56 14.20 4.89
C THR A 76 -3.50 15.28 5.11
N GLU A 77 -3.86 16.55 4.97
CA GLU A 77 -2.96 17.68 5.25
C GLU A 77 -2.48 17.69 6.70
N VAL A 78 -3.40 17.47 7.65
CA VAL A 78 -3.07 17.34 9.08
C VAL A 78 -2.09 16.19 9.32
N MET A 79 -2.35 15.03 8.74
CA MET A 79 -1.51 13.84 8.86
C MET A 79 -0.11 14.09 8.29
N LEU A 80 -0.01 14.59 7.07
CA LEU A 80 1.27 14.91 6.43
C LEU A 80 2.06 15.95 7.23
N ASN A 81 1.40 17.01 7.68
CA ASN A 81 2.02 18.06 8.48
C ASN A 81 2.58 17.51 9.79
N TYR A 82 1.82 16.62 10.45
CA TYR A 82 2.28 15.97 11.67
C TYR A 82 3.53 15.11 11.42
N PHE A 83 3.53 14.24 10.42
CA PHE A 83 4.64 13.37 10.12
C PHE A 83 5.88 14.13 9.62
N ILE A 84 5.70 15.12 8.75
CA ILE A 84 6.82 15.95 8.26
C ILE A 84 7.45 16.75 9.41
N LYS A 85 6.65 17.30 10.33
CA LYS A 85 7.18 17.96 11.53
C LYS A 85 7.92 16.99 12.44
N LYS A 86 7.40 15.79 12.62
CA LYS A 86 8.03 14.73 13.44
C LYS A 86 9.43 14.39 12.93
N VAL A 87 9.62 14.28 11.61
CA VAL A 87 10.91 13.92 11.00
C VAL A 87 11.84 15.11 10.76
N ASN A 88 11.30 16.30 10.55
CA ASN A 88 12.10 17.52 10.36
C ASN A 88 12.68 18.08 11.66
N GLY A 89 12.10 17.73 12.82
CA GLY A 89 12.47 18.29 14.10
C GLY A 89 12.14 19.79 14.21
N LYS A 90 12.75 20.48 15.18
CA LYS A 90 12.50 21.90 15.47
C LYS A 90 13.16 22.90 14.50
N SER A 91 13.56 22.49 13.30
CA SER A 91 14.22 23.39 12.35
C SER A 91 13.19 24.27 11.63
N PHE A 92 12.99 25.48 12.11
CA PHE A 92 12.06 26.49 11.60
C PHE A 92 12.38 26.97 10.17
N PHE A 93 13.59 26.72 9.67
CA PHE A 93 14.07 27.23 8.37
C PHE A 93 14.27 26.15 7.30
N SER A 94 13.96 24.88 7.61
CA SER A 94 14.11 23.80 6.63
C SER A 94 12.90 23.72 5.74
N ARG A 95 13.06 24.04 4.44
CA ARG A 95 12.06 23.84 3.41
C ARG A 95 12.49 22.61 2.58
N PRO A 96 11.99 21.41 2.89
CA PRO A 96 12.41 20.19 2.19
C PRO A 96 11.93 20.18 0.74
N ARG A 97 12.67 19.45 -0.12
CA ARG A 97 12.10 18.92 -1.36
C ARG A 97 11.45 17.59 -1.02
N ILE A 98 10.24 17.37 -1.52
CA ILE A 98 9.45 16.20 -1.20
C ILE A 98 9.16 15.44 -2.50
N LEU A 99 9.43 14.15 -2.52
CA LEU A 99 8.98 13.20 -3.54
C LEU A 99 7.87 12.35 -2.94
N ILE A 100 6.69 12.32 -3.57
CA ILE A 100 5.55 11.51 -3.14
C ILE A 100 5.23 10.49 -4.24
N CYS A 101 4.98 9.26 -3.85
CA CYS A 101 4.52 8.21 -4.74
C CYS A 101 2.99 8.25 -4.86
N CYS A 102 2.51 7.91 -6.04
CA CYS A 102 1.08 7.85 -6.32
C CYS A 102 0.76 6.69 -7.30
N PRO A 103 -0.44 6.10 -7.23
CA PRO A 103 -0.86 5.07 -8.18
C PRO A 103 -0.82 5.56 -9.63
N SER A 104 -0.65 4.65 -10.58
CA SER A 104 -0.48 4.99 -12.01
C SER A 104 -1.72 5.64 -12.64
N ASN A 105 -2.92 5.33 -12.12
CA ASN A 105 -4.19 5.75 -12.72
C ASN A 105 -4.86 6.94 -12.04
N ILE A 106 -4.14 7.66 -11.17
CA ILE A 106 -4.74 8.80 -10.48
C ILE A 106 -4.99 9.98 -11.43
N THR A 107 -6.10 10.68 -11.21
CA THR A 107 -6.51 11.83 -12.00
C THR A 107 -5.62 13.07 -11.74
N GLN A 108 -5.65 14.03 -12.68
CA GLN A 108 -4.90 15.29 -12.48
C GLN A 108 -5.39 16.07 -11.26
N VAL A 109 -6.69 15.97 -10.92
CA VAL A 109 -7.25 16.60 -9.72
C VAL A 109 -6.67 15.98 -8.45
N GLU A 110 -6.58 14.66 -8.40
CA GLU A 110 -5.97 13.93 -7.27
C GLU A 110 -4.47 14.23 -7.16
N LYS A 111 -3.73 14.29 -8.29
CA LYS A 111 -2.32 14.72 -8.31
C LYS A 111 -2.15 16.13 -7.73
N ASN A 112 -2.98 17.07 -8.14
CA ASN A 112 -2.94 18.44 -7.64
C ASN A 112 -3.23 18.50 -6.13
N ALA A 113 -4.19 17.69 -5.64
CA ALA A 113 -4.50 17.60 -4.22
C ALA A 113 -3.30 17.09 -3.39
N LEU A 114 -2.58 16.07 -3.88
CA LEU A 114 -1.37 15.56 -3.24
C LEU A 114 -0.27 16.64 -3.16
N VAL A 115 -0.04 17.34 -4.27
CA VAL A 115 0.94 18.44 -4.33
C VAL A 115 0.55 19.55 -3.36
N GLU A 116 -0.70 20.00 -3.39
CA GLU A 116 -1.18 21.07 -2.52
C GLU A 116 -1.08 20.70 -1.03
N ALA A 117 -1.49 19.47 -0.66
CA ALA A 117 -1.37 19.01 0.73
C ALA A 117 0.09 19.02 1.21
N ALA A 118 1.04 18.60 0.36
CA ALA A 118 2.46 18.63 0.70
C ALA A 118 3.04 20.05 0.73
N GLU A 119 2.67 20.94 -0.19
CA GLU A 119 3.14 22.32 -0.22
C GLU A 119 2.69 23.11 1.01
N ARG A 120 1.47 22.87 1.51
CA ARG A 120 0.95 23.49 2.73
C ARG A 120 1.75 23.11 3.98
N THR A 121 2.53 22.02 3.94
CA THR A 121 3.48 21.68 5.02
C THR A 121 4.75 22.53 5.02
N GLY A 122 4.92 23.42 4.03
CA GLY A 122 6.10 24.27 3.88
C GLY A 122 7.20 23.70 2.98
N ALA A 123 6.90 22.71 2.15
CA ALA A 123 7.82 22.15 1.18
C ALA A 123 8.33 23.24 0.20
N LYS A 124 9.60 23.15 -0.21
CA LYS A 124 10.21 24.03 -1.22
C LYS A 124 9.76 23.64 -2.63
N LYS A 125 9.66 22.35 -2.87
CA LYS A 125 9.25 21.75 -4.14
C LYS A 125 8.70 20.34 -3.86
N VAL A 126 7.61 19.99 -4.54
CA VAL A 126 7.00 18.68 -4.49
C VAL A 126 7.15 18.02 -5.86
N PHE A 127 7.53 16.76 -5.86
CA PHE A 127 7.60 15.91 -7.05
C PHE A 127 6.62 14.74 -6.84
N LEU A 128 6.00 14.31 -7.92
CA LEU A 128 5.22 13.08 -7.94
C LEU A 128 5.90 12.06 -8.85
N GLU A 129 5.87 10.79 -8.44
CA GLU A 129 6.33 9.68 -9.28
C GLU A 129 5.34 8.51 -9.12
N GLU A 130 5.26 7.66 -10.15
CA GLU A 130 4.33 6.55 -10.15
C GLU A 130 4.85 5.39 -9.27
N GLU A 131 3.97 4.91 -8.40
CA GLU A 131 4.25 3.92 -7.35
C GLU A 131 4.94 2.66 -7.89
N PRO A 132 4.45 1.98 -8.97
CA PRO A 132 5.09 0.76 -9.46
C PRO A 132 6.50 1.00 -10.01
N LYS A 133 6.78 2.18 -10.58
CA LYS A 133 8.13 2.52 -11.01
C LYS A 133 9.06 2.66 -9.82
N VAL A 134 8.61 3.33 -8.78
CA VAL A 134 9.38 3.53 -7.54
C VAL A 134 9.56 2.21 -6.81
N ALA A 135 8.52 1.36 -6.74
CA ALA A 135 8.58 0.02 -6.17
C ALA A 135 9.62 -0.86 -6.88
N ALA A 136 9.64 -0.85 -8.21
CA ALA A 136 10.63 -1.59 -9.00
C ALA A 136 12.07 -1.14 -8.70
N ILE A 137 12.30 0.17 -8.61
CA ILE A 137 13.61 0.75 -8.26
C ILE A 137 14.01 0.32 -6.84
N GLY A 138 13.10 0.39 -5.88
CA GLY A 138 13.36 0.00 -4.49
C GLY A 138 13.58 -1.50 -4.33
N ALA A 139 12.96 -2.32 -5.17
CA ALA A 139 13.23 -3.75 -5.26
C ALA A 139 14.57 -4.09 -5.95
N GLY A 140 15.36 -3.08 -6.33
CA GLY A 140 16.68 -3.27 -6.97
C GLY A 140 16.63 -3.66 -8.45
N MET A 141 15.50 -3.49 -9.12
CA MET A 141 15.37 -3.79 -10.54
C MET A 141 16.08 -2.73 -11.40
N ASP A 142 16.92 -3.17 -12.35
CA ASP A 142 17.54 -2.26 -13.32
C ASP A 142 16.57 -1.99 -14.48
N ILE A 143 15.72 -0.98 -14.29
CA ILE A 143 14.74 -0.55 -15.29
C ILE A 143 15.31 0.38 -16.36
N SER A 144 16.58 0.80 -16.27
CA SER A 144 17.20 1.75 -17.19
C SER A 144 17.52 1.14 -18.56
N LYS A 145 17.66 -0.16 -18.62
CA LYS A 145 18.01 -0.90 -19.85
C LYS A 145 16.80 -1.12 -20.76
N PRO A 146 17.05 -1.34 -22.09
CA PRO A 146 16.01 -1.72 -23.04
C PRO A 146 15.62 -3.19 -22.85
N SER A 147 14.97 -3.50 -21.72
CA SER A 147 14.62 -4.86 -21.33
C SER A 147 13.35 -4.82 -20.46
N GLY A 148 12.47 -5.80 -20.66
CA GLY A 148 11.23 -5.93 -19.92
C GLY A 148 11.47 -6.24 -18.45
N ASN A 149 10.80 -5.49 -17.57
CA ASN A 149 10.78 -5.71 -16.13
C ASN A 149 9.33 -5.57 -15.66
N MET A 150 8.80 -6.57 -14.98
CA MET A 150 7.43 -6.54 -14.47
C MET A 150 7.42 -6.52 -12.95
N VAL A 151 6.67 -5.58 -12.39
CA VAL A 151 6.41 -5.46 -10.96
C VAL A 151 4.91 -5.52 -10.69
N ILE A 152 4.54 -6.14 -9.59
CA ILE A 152 3.18 -6.11 -9.03
C ILE A 152 3.31 -5.64 -7.59
N ASP A 153 2.86 -4.43 -7.34
CA ASP A 153 2.84 -3.83 -6.00
C ASP A 153 1.45 -3.97 -5.39
N ILE A 154 1.35 -4.75 -4.32
CA ILE A 154 0.08 -5.05 -3.63
C ILE A 154 0.08 -4.32 -2.30
N GLY A 155 -0.47 -3.12 -2.30
CA GLY A 155 -0.53 -2.26 -1.13
C GLY A 155 -1.70 -2.56 -0.18
N GLY A 156 -2.12 -1.54 0.56
CA GLY A 156 -3.32 -1.61 1.41
C GLY A 156 -4.61 -1.36 0.64
N GLY A 157 -4.63 -0.40 -0.29
CA GLY A 157 -5.82 0.02 -1.04
C GLY A 157 -5.81 -0.34 -2.51
N THR A 158 -4.63 -0.40 -3.13
CA THR A 158 -4.45 -0.65 -4.56
C THR A 158 -3.47 -1.78 -4.81
N THR A 159 -3.65 -2.44 -5.94
CA THR A 159 -2.64 -3.28 -6.59
C THR A 159 -2.25 -2.60 -7.89
N ASP A 160 -0.98 -2.21 -7.98
CA ASP A 160 -0.38 -1.54 -9.12
C ASP A 160 0.52 -2.51 -9.88
N ILE A 161 0.21 -2.73 -11.14
CA ILE A 161 0.89 -3.67 -12.02
C ILE A 161 1.54 -2.87 -13.13
N ALA A 162 2.83 -3.03 -13.35
CA ALA A 162 3.52 -2.33 -14.44
C ALA A 162 4.62 -3.15 -15.10
N ILE A 163 4.79 -2.90 -16.39
CA ILE A 163 5.94 -3.32 -17.16
C ILE A 163 6.77 -2.08 -17.49
N LEU A 164 8.06 -2.15 -17.15
CA LEU A 164 9.00 -1.05 -17.25
C LEU A 164 10.14 -1.41 -18.19
N SER A 165 10.57 -0.43 -18.96
CA SER A 165 11.75 -0.50 -19.83
C SER A 165 12.29 0.89 -20.11
N LEU A 166 13.60 1.06 -20.26
CA LEU A 166 14.25 2.36 -20.54
C LEU A 166 13.86 3.47 -19.54
N GLY A 167 13.68 3.12 -18.28
CA GLY A 167 13.31 4.05 -17.21
C GLY A 167 11.86 4.53 -17.21
N GLY A 168 11.03 4.03 -18.13
CA GLY A 168 9.62 4.39 -18.27
C GLY A 168 8.68 3.20 -18.12
N ILE A 169 7.40 3.50 -17.85
CA ILE A 169 6.32 2.52 -17.86
C ILE A 169 5.88 2.29 -19.31
N VAL A 170 5.90 1.04 -19.75
CA VAL A 170 5.43 0.61 -21.07
C VAL A 170 3.94 0.32 -21.05
N ASN A 171 3.50 -0.41 -20.04
CA ASN A 171 2.10 -0.74 -19.81
C ASN A 171 1.84 -0.85 -18.31
N SER A 172 0.67 -0.44 -17.84
CA SER A 172 0.30 -0.53 -16.43
C SER A 172 -1.20 -0.67 -16.23
N ALA A 173 -1.57 -1.25 -15.09
CA ALA A 173 -2.93 -1.23 -14.55
C ALA A 173 -2.86 -1.00 -13.05
N SER A 174 -3.85 -0.28 -12.54
CA SER A 174 -4.07 -0.12 -11.10
C SER A 174 -5.50 -0.51 -10.78
N ILE A 175 -5.66 -1.42 -9.83
CA ILE A 175 -6.97 -1.89 -9.39
C ILE A 175 -7.14 -1.64 -7.89
N ARG A 176 -8.38 -1.35 -7.47
CA ARG A 176 -8.73 -1.05 -6.07
C ARG A 176 -9.05 -2.33 -5.28
N ILE A 177 -8.21 -3.34 -5.43
CA ILE A 177 -8.27 -4.61 -4.71
C ILE A 177 -6.87 -4.88 -4.16
N ALA A 178 -6.75 -4.89 -2.83
CA ALA A 178 -5.51 -5.09 -2.10
C ALA A 178 -5.81 -5.46 -0.63
N GLY A 179 -4.89 -5.21 0.28
CA GLY A 179 -4.99 -5.63 1.68
C GLY A 179 -6.30 -5.32 2.39
N ASN A 180 -6.89 -4.14 2.17
CA ASN A 180 -8.17 -3.76 2.78
C ASN A 180 -9.37 -4.53 2.17
N ALA A 181 -9.32 -4.83 0.87
CA ALA A 181 -10.34 -5.67 0.23
C ALA A 181 -10.30 -7.08 0.84
N PHE A 182 -9.10 -7.63 1.06
CA PHE A 182 -8.93 -8.94 1.70
C PHE A 182 -9.50 -8.96 3.13
N ASP A 183 -9.30 -7.90 3.91
CA ASP A 183 -9.90 -7.77 5.25
C ASP A 183 -11.44 -7.76 5.17
N ASN A 184 -12.00 -7.01 4.23
CA ASN A 184 -13.44 -6.97 4.00
C ASN A 184 -14.02 -8.33 3.57
N ASP A 185 -13.31 -9.06 2.72
CA ASP A 185 -13.71 -10.40 2.29
C ASP A 185 -13.77 -11.37 3.48
N ILE A 186 -12.78 -11.32 4.37
CA ILE A 186 -12.75 -12.10 5.61
C ILE A 186 -13.91 -11.71 6.53
N VAL A 187 -14.16 -10.42 6.74
CA VAL A 187 -15.31 -9.93 7.54
C VAL A 187 -16.62 -10.45 6.97
N LYS A 188 -16.80 -10.35 5.65
CA LYS A 188 -18.00 -10.83 4.95
C LYS A 188 -18.17 -12.33 5.10
N TYR A 189 -17.12 -13.11 4.88
CA TYR A 189 -17.13 -14.56 5.00
C TYR A 189 -17.53 -15.01 6.41
N ILE A 190 -16.93 -14.44 7.44
CA ILE A 190 -17.23 -14.76 8.84
C ILE A 190 -18.69 -14.39 9.16
N LYS A 191 -19.15 -13.22 8.72
CA LYS A 191 -20.53 -12.78 8.90
C LYS A 191 -21.51 -13.72 8.22
N ASP A 192 -21.24 -14.14 7.00
CA ASP A 192 -22.17 -14.94 6.22
C ASP A 192 -22.23 -16.40 6.70
N LYS A 193 -21.08 -16.98 7.03
CA LYS A 193 -20.98 -18.38 7.44
C LYS A 193 -21.29 -18.59 8.93
N TYR A 194 -20.75 -17.76 9.81
CA TYR A 194 -20.81 -17.94 11.26
C TYR A 194 -21.82 -17.01 11.93
N LYS A 195 -22.43 -16.08 11.21
CA LYS A 195 -23.30 -15.03 11.77
C LYS A 195 -22.60 -14.23 12.87
N LEU A 196 -21.27 -14.10 12.78
CA LEU A 196 -20.45 -13.38 13.73
C LEU A 196 -19.97 -12.07 13.12
N LEU A 197 -20.15 -10.96 13.84
CA LEU A 197 -19.61 -9.65 13.44
C LEU A 197 -18.25 -9.46 14.08
N VAL A 198 -17.23 -9.29 13.25
CA VAL A 198 -15.84 -8.98 13.64
C VAL A 198 -15.45 -7.60 13.10
N GLY A 199 -14.48 -6.95 13.75
CA GLY A 199 -13.95 -5.68 13.28
C GLY A 199 -12.80 -5.85 12.27
N ASP A 200 -12.49 -4.77 11.54
CA ASP A 200 -11.44 -4.75 10.50
C ASP A 200 -10.07 -5.18 11.04
N ARG A 201 -9.73 -4.75 12.25
CA ARG A 201 -8.48 -5.15 12.90
C ARG A 201 -8.40 -6.66 13.12
N THR A 202 -9.51 -7.28 13.53
CA THR A 202 -9.57 -8.74 13.71
C THR A 202 -9.39 -9.47 12.38
N ALA A 203 -9.98 -8.94 11.30
CA ALA A 203 -9.81 -9.50 9.96
C ALA A 203 -8.37 -9.36 9.46
N GLU A 204 -7.73 -8.20 9.69
CA GLU A 204 -6.31 -7.99 9.39
C GLU A 204 -5.42 -8.98 10.17
N ASP A 205 -5.69 -9.19 11.47
CA ASP A 205 -4.97 -10.16 12.30
C ASP A 205 -5.13 -11.60 11.76
N ILE A 206 -6.33 -11.99 11.32
CA ILE A 206 -6.60 -13.30 10.69
C ILE A 206 -5.79 -13.43 9.39
N LYS A 207 -5.88 -12.44 8.50
CA LYS A 207 -5.14 -12.40 7.24
C LYS A 207 -3.64 -12.60 7.44
N ILE A 208 -3.05 -11.87 8.38
CA ILE A 208 -1.60 -11.92 8.66
C ILE A 208 -1.20 -13.24 9.32
N THR A 209 -2.02 -13.73 10.26
CA THR A 209 -1.65 -14.90 11.09
C THR A 209 -1.83 -16.22 10.35
N ILE A 210 -2.97 -16.43 9.70
CA ILE A 210 -3.34 -17.71 9.09
C ILE A 210 -3.73 -17.60 7.60
N GLY A 211 -3.67 -16.40 7.02
CA GLY A 211 -4.07 -16.17 5.63
C GLY A 211 -3.20 -16.92 4.63
N THR A 212 -3.83 -17.51 3.64
CA THR A 212 -3.19 -18.11 2.47
C THR A 212 -4.07 -17.88 1.24
N VAL A 213 -3.46 -17.92 0.07
CA VAL A 213 -4.14 -17.81 -1.23
C VAL A 213 -3.86 -18.99 -2.14
N PHE A 214 -3.08 -19.96 -1.67
CA PHE A 214 -2.75 -21.17 -2.42
C PHE A 214 -3.26 -22.41 -1.66
N PRO A 215 -4.19 -23.17 -2.24
CA PRO A 215 -4.81 -24.32 -1.56
C PRO A 215 -3.78 -25.31 -0.99
N GLY A 216 -3.88 -25.60 0.30
CA GLY A 216 -3.04 -26.57 0.98
C GLY A 216 -1.61 -26.12 1.31
N SER A 217 -1.22 -24.85 1.01
CA SER A 217 0.10 -24.34 1.40
C SER A 217 0.22 -24.09 2.91
N ARG A 218 -0.92 -23.82 3.56
CA ARG A 218 -1.00 -23.51 5.00
C ARG A 218 -2.16 -24.25 5.64
N ASN A 219 -1.96 -24.79 6.85
CA ASN A 219 -2.99 -25.52 7.59
C ASN A 219 -2.99 -25.08 9.06
N GLU A 220 -3.41 -23.87 9.30
CA GLU A 220 -3.48 -23.25 10.63
C GLU A 220 -4.93 -22.95 11.03
N LYS A 221 -5.13 -22.74 12.33
CA LYS A 221 -6.43 -22.40 12.92
C LYS A 221 -6.26 -21.25 13.90
N MET A 222 -7.26 -20.39 13.97
CA MET A 222 -7.28 -19.23 14.87
C MET A 222 -8.63 -19.11 15.57
N GLU A 223 -8.61 -18.90 16.88
CA GLU A 223 -9.80 -18.53 17.63
C GLU A 223 -10.10 -17.05 17.41
N VAL A 224 -11.31 -16.74 17.00
CA VAL A 224 -11.78 -15.38 16.68
C VAL A 224 -12.98 -15.04 17.54
N ARG A 225 -13.00 -13.83 18.11
CA ARG A 225 -14.05 -13.34 18.97
C ARG A 225 -14.78 -12.17 18.31
N GLY A 226 -16.11 -12.18 18.44
CA GLY A 226 -16.95 -11.15 17.88
C GLY A 226 -18.31 -11.08 18.56
N ARG A 227 -19.25 -10.37 17.93
CA ARG A 227 -20.63 -10.30 18.38
C ARG A 227 -21.49 -11.19 17.49
N ASP A 228 -22.15 -12.16 18.09
CA ASP A 228 -23.15 -12.99 17.43
C ASP A 228 -24.33 -12.15 16.96
N LEU A 229 -24.70 -12.29 15.69
CA LEU A 229 -25.76 -11.47 15.06
C LEU A 229 -27.17 -11.93 15.44
N VAL A 230 -27.32 -13.16 15.94
CA VAL A 230 -28.63 -13.73 16.31
C VAL A 230 -28.94 -13.38 17.77
N THR A 231 -27.99 -13.59 18.65
CA THR A 231 -28.18 -13.38 20.10
C THR A 231 -27.78 -11.98 20.58
N GLY A 232 -26.93 -11.28 19.80
CA GLY A 232 -26.34 -9.99 20.16
C GLY A 232 -25.20 -10.10 21.18
N LEU A 233 -24.86 -11.30 21.66
CA LEU A 233 -23.88 -11.52 22.70
C LEU A 233 -22.46 -11.77 22.13
N PRO A 234 -21.40 -11.57 22.95
CA PRO A 234 -20.05 -12.00 22.58
C PRO A 234 -20.01 -13.51 22.34
N HIS A 235 -19.34 -13.92 21.27
CA HIS A 235 -19.18 -15.31 20.89
C HIS A 235 -17.79 -15.54 20.26
N SER A 236 -17.29 -16.79 20.33
CA SER A 236 -16.03 -17.21 19.73
C SER A 236 -16.27 -18.30 18.70
N ILE A 237 -15.49 -18.24 17.62
CA ILE A 237 -15.43 -19.29 16.60
C ILE A 237 -13.98 -19.68 16.34
N THR A 238 -13.77 -20.80 15.66
CA THR A 238 -12.46 -21.16 15.10
C THR A 238 -12.54 -21.06 13.58
N ILE A 239 -11.63 -20.29 12.97
CA ILE A 239 -11.48 -20.17 11.53
C ILE A 239 -10.17 -20.86 11.09
N THR A 240 -10.13 -21.40 9.87
CA THR A 240 -9.00 -22.13 9.32
C THR A 240 -8.37 -21.40 8.14
N SER A 241 -7.11 -21.73 7.79
CA SER A 241 -6.43 -21.23 6.59
C SER A 241 -7.21 -21.51 5.31
N ASP A 242 -7.82 -22.71 5.17
CA ASP A 242 -8.63 -23.07 4.00
C ASP A 242 -9.86 -22.15 3.86
N GLU A 243 -10.48 -21.78 4.97
CA GLU A 243 -11.61 -20.83 4.97
C GLU A 243 -11.20 -19.42 4.62
N VAL A 244 -10.01 -19.00 5.00
CA VAL A 244 -9.45 -17.71 4.59
C VAL A 244 -9.13 -17.72 3.09
N GLU A 245 -8.55 -18.82 2.56
CA GLU A 245 -8.34 -18.99 1.12
C GLU A 245 -9.67 -18.88 0.36
N GLU A 246 -10.70 -19.57 0.82
CA GLU A 246 -12.04 -19.50 0.21
C GLU A 246 -12.58 -18.08 0.21
N ALA A 247 -12.42 -17.36 1.32
CA ALA A 247 -12.89 -15.97 1.44
C ALA A 247 -12.18 -15.02 0.47
N LEU A 248 -10.88 -15.19 0.25
CA LEU A 248 -10.04 -14.29 -0.56
C LEU A 248 -10.08 -14.60 -2.07
N ARG A 249 -10.58 -15.75 -2.47
CA ARG A 249 -10.44 -16.30 -3.83
C ARG A 249 -10.87 -15.33 -4.92
N GLU A 250 -12.00 -14.67 -4.79
CA GLU A 250 -12.53 -13.76 -5.80
C GLU A 250 -11.62 -12.54 -6.00
N SER A 251 -11.20 -11.90 -4.91
CA SER A 251 -10.30 -10.75 -4.93
C SER A 251 -8.92 -11.11 -5.50
N ILE A 252 -8.38 -12.27 -5.12
CA ILE A 252 -7.09 -12.75 -5.59
C ILE A 252 -7.12 -13.05 -7.09
N TYR A 253 -8.14 -13.74 -7.59
CA TYR A 253 -8.25 -14.02 -9.02
C TYR A 253 -8.50 -12.75 -9.84
N THR A 254 -9.08 -11.70 -9.29
CA THR A 254 -9.16 -10.40 -9.95
C THR A 254 -7.77 -9.80 -10.18
N ILE A 255 -6.86 -9.92 -9.21
CA ILE A 255 -5.45 -9.51 -9.36
C ILE A 255 -4.74 -10.36 -10.42
N VAL A 256 -4.93 -11.69 -10.38
CA VAL A 256 -4.38 -12.62 -11.39
C VAL A 256 -4.82 -12.22 -12.81
N HIS A 257 -6.11 -11.95 -13.00
CA HIS A 257 -6.64 -11.54 -14.30
C HIS A 257 -6.10 -10.19 -14.77
N ALA A 258 -5.94 -9.22 -13.86
CA ALA A 258 -5.33 -7.93 -14.19
C ALA A 258 -3.87 -8.11 -14.63
N ALA A 259 -3.08 -8.91 -13.90
CA ALA A 259 -1.68 -9.20 -14.27
C ALA A 259 -1.56 -9.91 -15.62
N LYS A 260 -2.45 -10.88 -15.87
CA LYS A 260 -2.51 -11.57 -17.15
C LYS A 260 -2.86 -10.63 -18.31
N GLY A 261 -3.83 -9.74 -18.11
CA GLY A 261 -4.21 -8.74 -19.11
C GLY A 261 -3.09 -7.77 -19.47
N ILE A 262 -2.22 -7.42 -18.52
CA ILE A 262 -1.02 -6.61 -18.78
C ILE A 262 0.01 -7.39 -19.61
N LEU A 263 0.27 -8.66 -19.27
CA LEU A 263 1.17 -9.51 -20.03
C LEU A 263 0.69 -9.74 -21.49
N GLU A 264 -0.59 -9.96 -21.68
CA GLU A 264 -1.20 -10.18 -23.00
C GLU A 264 -1.06 -8.96 -23.95
N GLN A 265 -0.97 -7.75 -23.38
CA GLN A 265 -0.79 -6.50 -24.12
C GLN A 265 0.68 -6.08 -24.28
N THR A 266 1.60 -6.88 -23.75
CA THR A 266 3.03 -6.56 -23.73
C THR A 266 3.69 -6.93 -25.06
N PRO A 267 4.57 -6.07 -25.62
CA PRO A 267 5.37 -6.41 -26.79
C PRO A 267 6.13 -7.73 -26.61
N PRO A 268 6.23 -8.57 -27.66
CA PRO A 268 6.84 -9.91 -27.56
C PRO A 268 8.25 -9.94 -27.00
N GLU A 269 9.10 -8.97 -27.34
CA GLU A 269 10.48 -8.87 -26.87
C GLU A 269 10.53 -8.64 -25.35
N LEU A 270 9.67 -7.76 -24.84
CA LEU A 270 9.59 -7.50 -23.39
C LEU A 270 8.97 -8.68 -22.64
N SER A 271 8.02 -9.39 -23.26
CA SER A 271 7.44 -10.61 -22.69
C SER A 271 8.49 -11.72 -22.55
N ALA A 272 9.36 -11.86 -23.54
CA ALA A 272 10.47 -12.81 -23.49
C ALA A 272 11.42 -12.49 -22.32
N ASP A 273 11.79 -11.23 -22.14
CA ASP A 273 12.60 -10.80 -21.01
C ASP A 273 11.96 -11.13 -19.65
N ILE A 274 10.62 -10.97 -19.53
CA ILE A 274 9.88 -11.24 -18.29
C ILE A 274 9.85 -12.76 -17.99
N ILE A 275 9.80 -13.60 -19.02
CA ILE A 275 9.89 -15.07 -18.82
C ILE A 275 11.23 -15.44 -18.19
N ASP A 276 12.32 -14.81 -18.63
CA ASP A 276 13.68 -15.11 -18.15
C ASP A 276 13.95 -14.49 -16.76
N LYS A 277 13.49 -13.26 -16.51
CA LYS A 277 13.76 -12.52 -15.27
C LYS A 277 12.75 -12.80 -14.17
N GLY A 278 11.52 -13.15 -14.54
CA GLY A 278 10.39 -13.26 -13.62
C GLY A 278 9.71 -11.93 -13.33
N ILE A 279 8.69 -12.03 -12.47
CA ILE A 279 7.89 -10.92 -11.97
C ILE A 279 8.27 -10.68 -10.50
N VAL A 280 8.41 -9.43 -10.10
CA VAL A 280 8.72 -9.06 -8.72
C VAL A 280 7.45 -8.57 -8.03
N LEU A 281 7.13 -9.16 -6.88
CA LEU A 281 6.06 -8.73 -6.00
C LEU A 281 6.59 -7.79 -4.92
N THR A 282 5.88 -6.69 -4.71
CA THR A 282 6.13 -5.70 -3.66
C THR A 282 4.85 -5.39 -2.89
N GLY A 283 4.96 -4.56 -1.84
CA GLY A 283 3.83 -4.21 -1.00
C GLY A 283 3.44 -5.26 0.04
N GLY A 284 2.72 -4.83 1.07
CA GLY A 284 2.37 -5.70 2.21
C GLY A 284 1.41 -6.83 1.86
N GLY A 285 0.54 -6.64 0.87
CA GLY A 285 -0.40 -7.67 0.40
C GLY A 285 0.30 -8.84 -0.29
N SER A 286 1.50 -8.63 -0.86
CA SER A 286 2.30 -9.69 -1.48
C SER A 286 2.80 -10.75 -0.50
N MET A 287 2.80 -10.44 0.80
CA MET A 287 3.31 -11.32 1.86
C MET A 287 2.31 -12.40 2.30
N ILE A 288 1.09 -12.39 1.79
CA ILE A 288 0.14 -13.48 2.06
C ILE A 288 0.72 -14.79 1.53
N ASP A 289 0.65 -15.82 2.36
CA ASP A 289 1.19 -17.14 2.02
C ASP A 289 0.63 -17.66 0.70
N GLY A 290 1.52 -18.25 -0.13
CA GLY A 290 1.17 -18.87 -1.40
C GLY A 290 0.96 -17.90 -2.57
N PHE A 291 1.08 -16.57 -2.41
CA PHE A 291 0.75 -15.62 -3.48
C PHE A 291 1.71 -15.71 -4.67
N SER A 292 3.01 -15.78 -4.42
CA SER A 292 4.00 -15.96 -5.50
C SER A 292 3.82 -17.28 -6.24
N GLN A 293 3.47 -18.35 -5.50
CA GLN A 293 3.20 -19.67 -6.08
C GLN A 293 1.96 -19.64 -6.98
N LEU A 294 0.87 -19.03 -6.52
CA LEU A 294 -0.36 -18.90 -7.30
C LEU A 294 -0.12 -18.12 -8.58
N LEU A 295 0.47 -16.93 -8.47
CA LEU A 295 0.76 -16.11 -9.65
C LEU A 295 1.70 -16.81 -10.61
N SER A 296 2.75 -17.49 -10.13
CA SER A 296 3.66 -18.25 -10.98
C SER A 296 2.94 -19.37 -11.72
N GLN A 297 2.01 -20.07 -11.05
CA GLN A 297 1.20 -21.12 -11.67
C GLN A 297 0.26 -20.57 -12.75
N GLU A 298 -0.42 -19.47 -12.47
CA GLU A 298 -1.45 -18.89 -13.35
C GLU A 298 -0.84 -18.14 -14.55
N LEU A 299 0.25 -17.38 -14.31
CA LEU A 299 0.90 -16.58 -15.34
C LEU A 299 1.94 -17.35 -16.15
N LYS A 300 2.36 -18.55 -15.69
CA LYS A 300 3.42 -19.37 -16.32
C LYS A 300 4.77 -18.66 -16.41
N VAL A 301 5.04 -17.76 -15.48
CA VAL A 301 6.27 -16.98 -15.34
C VAL A 301 6.76 -17.10 -13.90
N PRO A 302 8.06 -17.20 -13.63
CA PRO A 302 8.57 -17.16 -12.27
C PRO A 302 8.15 -15.88 -11.55
N VAL A 303 7.72 -15.99 -10.30
CA VAL A 303 7.27 -14.85 -9.49
C VAL A 303 8.02 -14.86 -8.16
N PHE A 304 8.64 -13.75 -7.82
CA PHE A 304 9.47 -13.58 -6.63
C PHE A 304 8.95 -12.45 -5.76
N ILE A 305 8.98 -12.64 -4.44
CA ILE A 305 8.71 -11.56 -3.49
C ILE A 305 10.02 -10.78 -3.29
N ALA A 306 9.97 -9.45 -3.33
CA ALA A 306 11.11 -8.59 -3.03
C ALA A 306 11.66 -8.86 -1.61
N GLU A 307 12.94 -8.60 -1.39
CA GLU A 307 13.59 -8.84 -0.09
C GLU A 307 12.90 -8.06 1.06
N SER A 308 12.49 -6.83 0.79
CA SER A 308 11.81 -5.96 1.75
C SER A 308 10.51 -5.38 1.17
N PRO A 309 9.48 -6.22 0.93
CA PRO A 309 8.32 -5.81 0.13
C PRO A 309 7.54 -4.64 0.72
N LEU A 310 7.54 -4.48 2.04
CA LEU A 310 6.88 -3.37 2.75
C LEU A 310 7.56 -2.01 2.58
N THR A 311 8.82 -1.98 2.17
CA THR A 311 9.64 -0.76 2.15
C THR A 311 10.14 -0.39 0.76
N CYS A 312 9.88 -1.23 -0.25
CA CYS A 312 10.36 -1.00 -1.62
C CYS A 312 10.03 0.40 -2.14
N VAL A 313 8.80 0.87 -1.99
CA VAL A 313 8.39 2.21 -2.45
C VAL A 313 9.19 3.29 -1.72
N ALA A 314 9.28 3.22 -0.40
CA ALA A 314 10.02 4.20 0.40
C ALA A 314 11.53 4.20 0.05
N GLU A 315 12.15 3.03 -0.10
CA GLU A 315 13.56 2.89 -0.51
C GLU A 315 13.79 3.40 -1.93
N GLY A 316 12.88 3.10 -2.85
CA GLY A 316 12.92 3.60 -4.23
C GLY A 316 12.84 5.12 -4.30
N THR A 317 12.08 5.79 -3.40
CA THR A 317 12.10 7.26 -3.31
C THR A 317 13.50 7.77 -2.95
N GLY A 318 14.21 7.04 -2.08
CA GLY A 318 15.59 7.36 -1.71
C GLY A 318 16.54 7.34 -2.89
N VAL A 319 16.48 6.28 -3.69
CA VAL A 319 17.30 6.14 -4.91
C VAL A 319 17.01 7.27 -5.91
N LEU A 320 15.74 7.63 -6.09
CA LEU A 320 15.33 8.73 -6.97
C LEU A 320 15.77 10.10 -6.44
N LEU A 321 15.74 10.33 -5.14
CA LEU A 321 16.21 11.56 -4.52
C LEU A 321 17.73 11.72 -4.67
N ASP A 322 18.49 10.62 -4.67
CA ASP A 322 19.92 10.65 -4.98
C ASP A 322 20.19 11.05 -6.44
N ASN A 323 19.27 10.71 -7.33
CA ASN A 323 19.32 10.95 -8.76
C ASN A 323 18.21 11.91 -9.24
N ILE A 324 17.98 12.98 -8.50
CA ILE A 324 16.83 13.90 -8.70
C ILE A 324 16.77 14.52 -10.11
N HIS A 325 17.91 14.54 -10.82
CA HIS A 325 17.97 14.95 -12.21
C HIS A 325 17.21 13.98 -13.15
N LEU A 326 17.03 12.72 -12.74
CA LEU A 326 16.25 11.74 -13.50
C LEU A 326 14.73 11.99 -13.36
N ILE A 327 14.31 12.68 -12.30
CA ILE A 327 12.91 13.06 -12.07
C ILE A 327 12.55 14.31 -12.89
N ASN A 328 13.52 15.18 -13.16
CA ASN A 328 13.31 16.50 -13.80
C ASN A 328 13.11 16.45 -15.32
N GLY A 329 13.23 15.30 -15.96
CA GLY A 329 13.08 15.22 -17.43
C GLY A 329 11.66 15.42 -17.96
N ARG A 330 10.67 15.75 -17.12
CA ARG A 330 9.25 15.88 -17.48
C ARG A 330 8.46 16.87 -16.61
N LEU A 331 9.09 17.97 -16.19
CA LEU A 331 8.34 19.11 -15.64
C LEU A 331 8.55 20.33 -16.45
#